data_ab8b022ee1d0efda4e96dabe42244de8
#
_entry.id   ab8b022ee1d0efda4e96dabe42244de8
#
_cell.length_a   1.000
_cell.length_b   1.000
_cell.length_c   1.000
_cell.angle_alpha   90.00
_cell.angle_beta   90.00
_cell.angle_gamma   90.00
#
_symmetry.space_group_name_H-M   'P 1'
#
loop_
_entity.id
_entity.type
_entity.pdbx_description
1 polymer ?
#
loop_
_entity_poly.entity_id
_entity_poly.type
_entity_poly.pdbx_seq_one_letter_code
_entity_poly.pdbx_strand_id
1 'polypeptide(L)'
;MCIRDRYRMSQEINGMVQTSLNLGTAYLEDDKLVYKYLIRSNTAAGKKLLLERVTTFAKHLSGKVVTMSDYPAWEYKSDWQLRKICVESFTNVYGHEPEVTSIHAGLECGILAGKMPGVDMISFGPTLESVHTPDECMDVASVERTWEYLLEILKSL
;
A
#
# COMPACT_ATOMS: atom_id res chain seq x y z
N MET A 1 -17.64 10.48 -7.95
CA MET A 1 -17.97 9.16 -7.37
C MET A 1 -16.82 8.22 -7.68
N CYS A 2 -16.02 7.84 -6.69
CA CYS A 2 -14.95 6.85 -6.92
C CYS A 2 -15.59 5.46 -6.96
N ILE A 3 -15.76 4.91 -8.16
CA ILE A 3 -16.16 3.51 -8.32
C ILE A 3 -14.90 2.68 -8.04
N ARG A 4 -14.71 2.32 -6.77
CA ARG A 4 -13.67 1.38 -6.37
C ARG A 4 -14.32 0.03 -6.11
N ASP A 5 -14.11 -0.90 -7.02
CA ASP A 5 -14.55 -2.27 -6.83
C ASP A 5 -13.58 -2.98 -5.87
N ARG A 6 -14.06 -3.21 -4.67
CA ARG A 6 -13.36 -4.02 -3.66
C ARG A 6 -13.46 -5.47 -4.07
N TYR A 7 -12.41 -6.00 -4.66
CA TYR A 7 -12.42 -7.37 -5.15
C TYR A 7 -12.21 -8.39 -4.04
N ARG A 8 -11.34 -8.06 -3.08
CA ARG A 8 -11.06 -8.93 -1.93
C ARG A 8 -10.71 -8.08 -0.70
N MET A 9 -11.24 -8.50 0.44
CA MET A 9 -10.86 -7.95 1.74
C MET A 9 -9.70 -8.77 2.33
N SER A 10 -8.89 -8.15 3.17
CA SER A 10 -7.85 -8.85 3.92
C SER A 10 -8.50 -9.80 4.94
N GLN A 11 -7.89 -10.96 5.10
CA GLN A 11 -8.28 -11.93 6.14
C GLN A 11 -7.51 -11.69 7.46
N GLU A 12 -6.40 -10.97 7.38
CA GLU A 12 -5.50 -10.73 8.51
C GLU A 12 -5.75 -9.39 9.19
N ILE A 13 -6.17 -8.38 8.43
CA ILE A 13 -6.44 -7.03 8.94
C ILE A 13 -7.91 -6.70 8.67
N ASN A 14 -8.69 -6.61 9.73
CA ASN A 14 -10.11 -6.34 9.64
C ASN A 14 -10.40 -4.98 8.98
N GLY A 15 -11.39 -4.96 8.09
CA GLY A 15 -11.82 -3.75 7.39
C GLY A 15 -10.90 -3.29 6.25
N MET A 16 -9.73 -3.91 6.06
CA MET A 16 -8.78 -3.54 5.02
C MET A 16 -9.11 -4.18 3.67
N VAL A 17 -9.02 -3.40 2.61
CA VAL A 17 -9.13 -3.90 1.23
C VAL A 17 -7.80 -4.52 0.82
N GLN A 18 -7.79 -5.82 0.50
CA GLN A 18 -6.60 -6.51 0.00
C GLN A 18 -6.37 -6.22 -1.49
N THR A 19 -7.42 -6.30 -2.29
CA THR A 19 -7.33 -6.18 -3.75
C THR A 19 -8.49 -5.37 -4.28
N SER A 20 -8.21 -4.38 -5.12
CA SER A 20 -9.23 -3.53 -5.74
C SER A 20 -8.91 -3.21 -7.19
N LEU A 21 -9.97 -2.92 -7.94
CA LEU A 21 -9.96 -2.42 -9.30
C LEU A 21 -10.72 -1.09 -9.32
N ASN A 22 -10.18 -0.08 -9.96
CA ASN A 22 -10.86 1.20 -10.16
C ASN A 22 -10.82 1.57 -11.62
N LEU A 23 -11.98 1.80 -12.23
CA LEU A 23 -12.07 2.47 -13.52
C LEU A 23 -11.87 3.97 -13.28
N GLY A 24 -10.68 4.47 -13.59
CA GLY A 24 -10.31 5.86 -13.38
C GLY A 24 -10.86 6.79 -14.47
N THR A 25 -10.69 6.40 -15.73
CA THR A 25 -11.15 7.18 -16.88
C THR A 25 -11.63 6.30 -18.02
N ALA A 26 -12.59 6.82 -18.79
CA ALA A 26 -13.03 6.25 -20.06
C ALA A 26 -13.21 7.41 -21.05
N TYR A 27 -12.60 7.29 -22.23
CA TYR A 27 -12.68 8.33 -23.27
C TYR A 27 -12.52 7.73 -24.67
N LEU A 28 -12.86 8.50 -25.68
CA LEU A 28 -12.67 8.15 -27.09
C LEU A 28 -11.41 8.85 -27.60
N GLU A 29 -10.53 8.11 -28.26
CA GLU A 29 -9.29 8.59 -28.88
C GLU A 29 -9.09 7.85 -30.20
N ASP A 30 -8.96 8.57 -31.31
CA ASP A 30 -8.76 7.99 -32.65
C ASP A 30 -9.76 6.86 -32.97
N ASP A 31 -11.04 7.09 -32.77
CA ASP A 31 -12.14 6.12 -32.93
C ASP A 31 -12.02 4.83 -32.10
N LYS A 32 -11.18 4.87 -31.07
CA LYS A 32 -11.00 3.79 -30.11
C LYS A 32 -11.49 4.18 -28.74
N LEU A 33 -12.22 3.29 -28.09
CA LEU A 33 -12.63 3.46 -26.71
C LEU A 33 -11.47 3.06 -25.78
N VAL A 34 -10.99 4.03 -25.01
CA VAL A 34 -9.88 3.85 -24.07
C VAL A 34 -10.39 3.82 -22.64
N TYR A 35 -10.04 2.77 -21.92
CA TYR A 35 -10.31 2.63 -20.48
C TYR A 35 -9.00 2.59 -19.71
N LYS A 36 -8.87 3.43 -18.67
CA LYS A 36 -7.74 3.38 -17.74
C LYS A 36 -8.20 2.82 -16.40
N TYR A 37 -7.62 1.71 -16.03
CA TYR A 37 -7.85 1.05 -14.74
C TYR A 37 -6.67 1.22 -13.82
N LEU A 38 -6.95 1.38 -12.53
CA LEU A 38 -5.98 1.29 -11.46
C LEU A 38 -6.24 0.00 -10.69
N ILE A 39 -5.29 -0.94 -10.76
CA ILE A 39 -5.29 -2.17 -9.99
C ILE A 39 -4.40 -1.96 -8.76
N ARG A 40 -4.92 -2.24 -7.58
CA ARG A 40 -4.16 -2.24 -6.34
C ARG A 40 -4.34 -3.57 -5.62
N SER A 41 -3.24 -4.12 -5.12
CA SER A 41 -3.25 -5.30 -4.26
C SER A 41 -2.02 -5.30 -3.39
N ASN A 42 -2.17 -5.71 -2.13
CA ASN A 42 -1.03 -5.97 -1.25
C ASN A 42 -0.48 -7.40 -1.43
N THR A 43 -1.07 -8.21 -2.33
CA THR A 43 -0.54 -9.53 -2.71
C THR A 43 -0.23 -9.59 -4.20
N ALA A 44 0.88 -10.24 -4.54
CA ALA A 44 1.27 -10.44 -5.93
C ALA A 44 0.23 -11.28 -6.70
N ALA A 45 -0.31 -12.31 -6.05
CA ALA A 45 -1.35 -13.18 -6.63
C ALA A 45 -2.64 -12.42 -6.95
N GLY A 46 -3.11 -11.55 -6.04
CA GLY A 46 -4.31 -10.73 -6.24
C GLY A 46 -4.15 -9.75 -7.40
N LYS A 47 -2.99 -9.09 -7.49
CA LYS A 47 -2.67 -8.19 -8.61
C LYS A 47 -2.67 -8.93 -9.94
N LYS A 48 -1.97 -10.05 -10.02
CA LYS A 48 -1.90 -10.89 -11.23
C LYS A 48 -3.28 -11.36 -11.68
N LEU A 49 -4.09 -11.86 -10.76
CA LEU A 49 -5.45 -12.33 -11.05
C LEU A 49 -6.33 -11.25 -11.68
N LEU A 50 -6.32 -10.03 -11.13
CA LEU A 50 -7.10 -8.93 -11.69
C LEU A 50 -6.57 -8.47 -13.06
N LEU A 51 -5.26 -8.41 -13.23
CA LEU A 51 -4.65 -8.07 -14.51
C LEU A 51 -5.03 -9.11 -15.60
N GLU A 52 -4.99 -10.39 -15.27
CA GLU A 52 -5.39 -11.47 -16.18
C GLU A 52 -6.87 -11.37 -16.55
N ARG A 53 -7.76 -11.06 -15.60
CA ARG A 53 -9.19 -10.87 -15.87
C ARG A 53 -9.45 -9.71 -16.80
N VAL A 54 -8.86 -8.53 -16.53
CA VAL A 54 -8.99 -7.35 -17.40
C VAL A 54 -8.44 -7.64 -18.79
N THR A 55 -7.31 -8.34 -18.87
CA THR A 55 -6.68 -8.71 -20.14
C THR A 55 -7.55 -9.68 -20.93
N THR A 56 -8.10 -10.69 -20.29
CA THR A 56 -8.99 -11.67 -20.94
C THR A 56 -10.26 -11.00 -21.46
N PHE A 57 -10.86 -10.12 -20.66
CA PHE A 57 -12.04 -9.36 -21.07
C PHE A 57 -11.75 -8.45 -22.26
N ALA A 58 -10.64 -7.70 -22.22
CA ALA A 58 -10.24 -6.84 -23.32
C ALA A 58 -9.99 -7.63 -24.62
N LYS A 59 -9.31 -8.77 -24.53
CA LYS A 59 -9.08 -9.65 -25.70
C LYS A 59 -10.39 -10.16 -26.30
N HIS A 60 -11.39 -10.48 -25.48
CA HIS A 60 -12.71 -10.90 -25.95
C HIS A 60 -13.43 -9.82 -26.76
N LEU A 61 -13.13 -8.56 -26.46
CA LEU A 61 -13.63 -7.40 -27.19
C LEU A 61 -12.67 -6.93 -28.30
N SER A 62 -11.71 -7.77 -28.70
CA SER A 62 -10.65 -7.40 -29.66
C SER A 62 -9.80 -6.18 -29.24
N GLY A 63 -9.77 -5.89 -27.94
CA GLY A 63 -9.01 -4.80 -27.37
C GLY A 63 -7.55 -5.16 -27.06
N LYS A 64 -6.73 -4.15 -26.89
CA LYS A 64 -5.31 -4.25 -26.49
C LYS A 64 -5.14 -3.73 -25.07
N VAL A 65 -4.36 -4.45 -24.26
CA VAL A 65 -4.02 -4.03 -22.89
C VAL A 65 -2.55 -3.59 -22.85
N VAL A 66 -2.31 -2.45 -22.22
CA VAL A 66 -0.99 -1.93 -21.91
C VAL A 66 -0.91 -1.72 -20.40
N THR A 67 0.12 -2.26 -19.77
CA THR A 67 0.39 -2.05 -18.34
C THR A 67 1.48 -0.99 -18.17
N MET A 68 1.28 -0.11 -17.20
CA MET A 68 2.21 0.97 -16.86
C MET A 68 2.35 1.05 -15.34
N SER A 69 3.50 1.54 -14.88
CA SER A 69 3.74 1.81 -13.45
C SER A 69 3.50 0.59 -12.56
N ASP A 70 4.00 -0.56 -12.99
CA ASP A 70 3.90 -1.79 -12.20
C ASP A 70 5.02 -1.83 -11.14
N TYR A 71 4.63 -2.01 -9.88
CA TYR A 71 5.55 -2.19 -8.76
C TYR A 71 5.11 -3.35 -7.86
N PRO A 72 6.08 -3.97 -7.13
CA PRO A 72 5.82 -5.13 -6.31
C PRO A 72 4.79 -4.88 -5.20
N ALA A 73 4.07 -5.92 -4.84
CA ALA A 73 3.23 -5.91 -3.65
C ALA A 73 4.10 -5.99 -2.39
N TRP A 74 3.66 -5.34 -1.32
CA TRP A 74 4.23 -5.51 0.01
C TRP A 74 3.24 -6.29 0.87
N GLU A 75 3.49 -7.59 0.96
CA GLU A 75 2.59 -8.52 1.63
C GLU A 75 2.73 -8.41 3.14
N TYR A 76 1.60 -8.37 3.84
CA TYR A 76 1.57 -8.44 5.28
C TYR A 76 2.00 -9.83 5.76
N LYS A 77 2.87 -9.89 6.78
CA LYS A 77 3.26 -11.12 7.46
C LYS A 77 3.14 -10.91 8.97
N SER A 78 2.39 -11.77 9.63
CA SER A 78 2.08 -11.64 11.07
C SER A 78 3.27 -11.97 11.97
N ASP A 79 4.21 -12.79 11.51
CA ASP A 79 5.32 -13.37 12.27
C ASP A 79 6.64 -12.58 12.21
N TRP A 80 6.61 -11.38 11.61
CA TRP A 80 7.80 -10.57 11.49
C TRP A 80 8.27 -9.98 12.82
N GLN A 81 9.58 -10.19 13.10
CA GLN A 81 10.19 -9.85 14.37
C GLN A 81 10.30 -8.33 14.57
N LEU A 82 10.66 -7.60 13.54
CA LEU A 82 10.80 -6.14 13.60
C LEU A 82 9.50 -5.46 14.05
N ARG A 83 8.34 -5.94 13.58
CA ARG A 83 7.05 -5.40 14.02
C ARG A 83 6.86 -5.56 15.53
N LYS A 84 7.21 -6.71 16.10
CA LYS A 84 7.09 -6.95 17.54
C LYS A 84 7.97 -5.97 18.32
N ILE A 85 9.21 -5.83 17.91
CA ILE A 85 10.16 -4.87 18.51
C ILE A 85 9.59 -3.45 18.42
N CYS A 86 9.04 -3.06 17.27
CA CYS A 86 8.47 -1.73 17.09
C CYS A 86 7.24 -1.49 17.97
N VAL A 87 6.34 -2.46 18.10
CA VAL A 87 5.17 -2.34 18.99
C VAL A 87 5.60 -2.23 20.45
N GLU A 88 6.55 -3.05 20.89
CA GLU A 88 7.10 -3.01 22.25
C GLU A 88 7.81 -1.67 22.52
N SER A 89 8.68 -1.22 21.62
CA SER A 89 9.37 0.07 21.74
C SER A 89 8.40 1.24 21.79
N PHE A 90 7.36 1.22 20.97
CA PHE A 90 6.33 2.26 21.00
C PHE A 90 5.59 2.28 22.34
N THR A 91 5.20 1.10 22.84
CA THR A 91 4.52 0.96 24.12
C THR A 91 5.39 1.43 25.28
N ASN A 92 6.70 1.15 25.23
CA ASN A 92 7.65 1.61 26.24
C ASN A 92 7.79 3.15 26.27
N VAL A 93 7.81 3.79 25.08
CA VAL A 93 7.97 5.25 24.98
C VAL A 93 6.68 5.99 25.32
N TYR A 94 5.52 5.49 24.88
CA TYR A 94 4.26 6.25 24.95
C TYR A 94 3.23 5.69 25.92
N GLY A 95 3.46 4.51 26.52
CA GLY A 95 2.58 3.90 27.52
C GLY A 95 1.28 3.28 26.95
N HIS A 96 1.14 3.18 25.63
CA HIS A 96 0.04 2.53 24.96
C HIS A 96 0.50 1.86 23.66
N GLU A 97 -0.26 0.88 23.18
CA GLU A 97 0.06 0.20 21.93
C GLU A 97 -0.16 1.10 20.69
N PRO A 98 0.70 0.98 19.65
CA PRO A 98 0.47 1.69 18.40
C PRO A 98 -0.68 1.07 17.60
N GLU A 99 -1.32 1.86 16.76
CA GLU A 99 -2.20 1.33 15.74
C GLU A 99 -1.38 0.75 14.59
N VAL A 100 -1.42 -0.57 14.42
CA VAL A 100 -0.78 -1.27 13.31
C VAL A 100 -1.75 -1.32 12.14
N THR A 101 -1.48 -0.52 11.13
CA THR A 101 -2.35 -0.42 9.95
C THR A 101 -1.63 -0.91 8.70
N SER A 102 -2.38 -1.10 7.65
CA SER A 102 -1.86 -1.30 6.32
C SER A 102 -2.60 -0.36 5.37
N ILE A 103 -1.88 0.31 4.52
CA ILE A 103 -2.48 1.21 3.54
C ILE A 103 -2.56 0.55 2.17
N HIS A 104 -3.65 0.82 1.46
CA HIS A 104 -3.88 0.31 0.12
C HIS A 104 -3.23 1.24 -0.92
N ALA A 105 -1.93 1.45 -0.78
CA ALA A 105 -1.10 2.33 -1.61
C ALA A 105 0.25 1.69 -1.93
N GLY A 106 0.92 2.19 -2.95
CA GLY A 106 2.32 1.83 -3.21
C GLY A 106 3.23 2.55 -2.23
N LEU A 107 4.10 1.79 -1.57
CA LEU A 107 5.15 2.30 -0.69
C LEU A 107 6.52 1.84 -1.16
N GLU A 108 7.54 2.57 -0.79
CA GLU A 108 8.94 2.23 -1.06
C GLU A 108 9.30 0.85 -0.52
N CYS A 109 8.72 0.44 0.62
CA CYS A 109 8.88 -0.89 1.19
C CYS A 109 8.44 -2.00 0.21
N GLY A 110 7.44 -1.77 -0.64
CA GLY A 110 7.06 -2.72 -1.68
C GLY A 110 8.18 -2.92 -2.72
N ILE A 111 8.82 -1.84 -3.14
CA ILE A 111 9.96 -1.89 -4.08
C ILE A 111 11.15 -2.60 -3.43
N LEU A 112 11.44 -2.26 -2.18
CA LEU A 112 12.53 -2.88 -1.42
C LEU A 112 12.27 -4.38 -1.19
N ALA A 113 11.04 -4.76 -0.83
CA ALA A 113 10.65 -6.16 -0.65
C ALA A 113 10.83 -6.99 -1.94
N GLY A 114 10.55 -6.39 -3.10
CA GLY A 114 10.78 -7.03 -4.39
C GLY A 114 12.26 -7.24 -4.73
N LYS A 115 13.14 -6.37 -4.23
CA LYS A 115 14.60 -6.44 -4.47
C LYS A 115 15.35 -7.23 -3.41
N MET A 116 14.83 -7.26 -2.19
CA MET A 116 15.45 -7.90 -1.02
C MET A 116 14.45 -8.88 -0.38
N PRO A 117 14.22 -10.05 -1.00
CA PRO A 117 13.28 -11.05 -0.47
C PRO A 117 13.70 -11.49 0.94
N GLY A 118 12.74 -11.51 1.86
CA GLY A 118 12.99 -11.98 3.25
C GLY A 118 13.43 -10.89 4.22
N VAL A 119 13.66 -9.66 3.76
CA VAL A 119 13.94 -8.53 4.67
C VAL A 119 12.65 -8.10 5.35
N ASP A 120 12.69 -8.02 6.68
CA ASP A 120 11.61 -7.51 7.51
C ASP A 120 11.62 -5.97 7.47
N MET A 121 10.45 -5.36 7.24
CA MET A 121 10.32 -3.92 7.05
C MET A 121 9.04 -3.40 7.67
N ILE A 122 9.12 -2.21 8.24
CA ILE A 122 7.95 -1.41 8.63
C ILE A 122 8.09 0.01 8.08
N SER A 123 6.97 0.72 8.02
CA SER A 123 6.92 2.15 7.69
C SER A 123 6.25 2.91 8.82
N PHE A 124 6.90 3.93 9.31
CA PHE A 124 6.37 4.89 10.28
C PHE A 124 7.00 6.26 10.03
N GLY A 125 6.41 7.30 10.58
CA GLY A 125 6.92 8.66 10.39
C GLY A 125 6.14 9.68 11.20
N PRO A 126 6.50 10.97 11.09
CA PRO A 126 5.78 12.06 11.71
C PRO A 126 4.37 12.23 11.13
N THR A 127 3.54 12.95 11.84
CA THR A 127 2.18 13.26 11.42
C THR A 127 2.21 14.24 10.25
N LEU A 128 1.61 13.81 9.14
CA LEU A 128 1.42 14.63 7.94
C LEU A 128 -0.07 14.86 7.71
N GLU A 129 -0.42 16.06 7.32
CA GLU A 129 -1.79 16.43 6.95
C GLU A 129 -1.85 16.91 5.50
N SER A 130 -3.00 16.71 4.85
CA SER A 130 -3.25 17.16 3.47
C SER A 130 -2.20 16.67 2.46
N VAL A 131 -1.63 15.47 2.67
CA VAL A 131 -0.59 14.91 1.79
C VAL A 131 -1.02 14.91 0.32
N HIS A 132 -0.07 15.22 -0.56
CA HIS A 132 -0.26 15.36 -2.01
C HIS A 132 -1.14 16.55 -2.43
N THR A 133 -1.25 17.56 -1.59
CA THR A 133 -1.94 18.82 -1.92
C THR A 133 -1.02 20.02 -1.70
N PRO A 134 -1.36 21.23 -2.23
CA PRO A 134 -0.60 22.46 -1.94
C PRO A 134 -0.60 22.85 -0.44
N ASP A 135 -1.54 22.33 0.33
CA ASP A 135 -1.72 22.59 1.76
C ASP A 135 -1.04 21.52 2.65
N GLU A 136 -0.16 20.72 2.04
CA GLU A 136 0.56 19.67 2.78
C GLU A 136 1.39 20.27 3.89
N CYS A 137 1.20 19.78 5.12
CA CYS A 137 1.92 20.22 6.29
C CYS A 137 2.29 19.07 7.22
N MET A 138 3.23 19.31 8.13
CA MET A 138 3.76 18.36 9.08
C MET A 138 3.68 18.91 10.49
N ASP A 139 3.22 18.11 11.45
CA ASP A 139 3.32 18.44 12.88
C ASP A 139 4.80 18.35 13.33
N VAL A 140 5.41 19.49 13.59
CA VAL A 140 6.82 19.59 13.99
C VAL A 140 7.08 18.83 15.29
N ALA A 141 6.17 18.87 16.26
CA ALA A 141 6.30 18.13 17.51
C ALA A 141 6.29 16.60 17.30
N SER A 142 5.63 16.13 16.24
CA SER A 142 5.63 14.71 15.90
C SER A 142 6.96 14.21 15.37
N VAL A 143 7.81 15.09 14.84
CA VAL A 143 9.17 14.76 14.38
C VAL A 143 10.04 14.33 15.56
N GLU A 144 10.02 15.11 16.66
CA GLU A 144 10.75 14.79 17.88
C GLU A 144 10.29 13.43 18.45
N ARG A 145 8.98 13.24 18.57
CA ARG A 145 8.41 11.96 19.02
C ARG A 145 8.84 10.78 18.13
N THR A 146 8.81 10.96 16.82
CA THR A 146 9.25 9.93 15.86
C THR A 146 10.72 9.60 16.02
N TRP A 147 11.55 10.61 16.31
CA TRP A 147 12.98 10.44 16.55
C TRP A 147 13.25 9.65 17.84
N GLU A 148 12.59 9.99 18.94
CA GLU A 148 12.68 9.24 20.20
C GLU A 148 12.29 7.78 20.02
N TYR A 149 11.19 7.54 19.29
CA TYR A 149 10.74 6.20 18.98
C TYR A 149 11.77 5.42 18.13
N LEU A 150 12.36 6.05 17.11
CA LEU A 150 13.40 5.43 16.29
C LEU A 150 14.60 5.02 17.14
N LEU A 151 15.04 5.91 18.06
CA LEU A 151 16.16 5.60 18.96
C LEU A 151 15.85 4.42 19.87
N GLU A 152 14.62 4.28 20.35
CA GLU A 152 14.22 3.16 21.19
C GLU A 152 14.19 1.83 20.40
N ILE A 153 13.70 1.84 19.16
CA ILE A 153 13.78 0.68 18.26
C ILE A 153 15.24 0.25 18.09
N LEU A 154 16.14 1.20 17.78
CA LEU A 154 17.55 0.89 17.53
C LEU A 154 18.28 0.33 18.76
N LYS A 155 17.84 0.67 19.97
CA LYS A 155 18.38 0.05 21.20
C LYS A 155 17.88 -1.37 21.43
N SER A 156 16.74 -1.71 20.82
CA SER A 156 16.04 -2.99 21.00
C SER A 156 16.40 -4.03 19.92
N LEU A 157 17.15 -3.62 18.88
CA LEU A 157 17.69 -4.49 17.83
C LEU A 157 19.02 -5.13 18.25
#